data_2e96d4f0a9ced8e1a3a20389e4ec7331
#
_entry.id   2e96d4f0a9ced8e1a3a20389e4ec7331
#
_cell.length_a   1.000
_cell.length_b   1.000
_cell.length_c   1.000
_cell.angle_alpha   90.00
_cell.angle_beta   90.00
_cell.angle_gamma   90.00
#
_symmetry.space_group_name_H-M   'P 1'
#
loop_
_entity.id
_entity.type
_entity.pdbx_description
1 polymer ?
#
loop_
_entity_poly.entity_id
_entity_poly.type
_entity_poly.pdbx_seq_one_letter_code
_entity_poly.pdbx_strand_id
1 'polypeptide(L)'
;TLGYPDLYVNTNVSGVVPVGQWDIMAMECKFLQYPLAYFRSAYSGWFDIPTVTESKKNCSIYAASSTTFDTRNNQAVILRTDYSSNEFFVVEYRKQKAKYDVASYDDKSYEGKIYGSGLIIYRINASLIGGNMYGPPYKAYVFRPGDSILNGYEKADYTNLDKSFLSAESGRTSYGTHDKNAGIADNAITYSDGTNSGIVIENVGSASGDTITFDI
;
A
#
# COMPACT_ATOMS: atom_id res chain seq x y z
N THR A 1 0.67 13.98 -19.66
CA THR A 1 1.02 13.25 -18.42
C THR A 1 -0.09 13.42 -17.42
N LEU A 2 -0.43 12.37 -16.65
CA LEU A 2 -1.47 12.42 -15.61
C LEU A 2 -1.03 13.22 -14.37
N GLY A 3 0.22 13.73 -14.33
CA GLY A 3 0.76 14.51 -13.22
C GLY A 3 1.01 13.72 -11.94
N TYR A 4 1.09 12.39 -12.03
CA TYR A 4 1.42 11.56 -10.86
C TYR A 4 2.84 11.83 -10.39
N PRO A 5 3.09 11.82 -9.07
CA PRO A 5 4.44 12.02 -8.54
C PRO A 5 5.31 10.78 -8.76
N ASP A 6 6.61 11.00 -8.84
CA ASP A 6 7.59 9.91 -8.88
C ASP A 6 7.67 9.23 -7.51
N LEU A 7 7.47 7.91 -7.48
CA LEU A 7 7.46 7.12 -6.26
C LEU A 7 8.74 6.27 -6.07
N TYR A 8 9.68 6.37 -6.99
CA TYR A 8 11.04 5.87 -6.81
C TYR A 8 11.89 6.87 -6.03
N VAL A 9 13.01 6.40 -5.49
CA VAL A 9 13.95 7.23 -4.73
C VAL A 9 15.18 7.48 -5.60
N ASN A 10 15.51 8.75 -5.82
CA ASN A 10 16.71 9.17 -6.57
C ASN A 10 17.87 9.43 -5.60
N THR A 11 18.34 8.38 -4.94
CA THR A 11 19.51 8.46 -4.06
C THR A 11 20.61 7.57 -4.60
N ASN A 12 21.87 7.91 -4.23
CA ASN A 12 23.02 7.05 -4.49
C ASN A 12 23.02 5.75 -3.63
N VAL A 13 21.97 5.55 -2.85
CA VAL A 13 21.79 4.35 -2.03
C VAL A 13 20.96 3.35 -2.84
N SER A 14 21.65 2.34 -3.38
CA SER A 14 20.96 1.26 -4.09
C SER A 14 20.08 0.46 -3.15
N GLY A 15 18.93 0.00 -3.65
CA GLY A 15 18.05 -0.92 -2.93
C GLY A 15 16.97 -0.28 -2.06
N VAL A 16 16.79 1.04 -2.12
CA VAL A 16 15.68 1.73 -1.43
C VAL A 16 14.43 1.71 -2.30
N VAL A 17 13.38 1.04 -1.84
CA VAL A 17 12.16 0.77 -2.61
C VAL A 17 10.91 0.95 -1.73
N PRO A 18 10.46 2.19 -1.50
CA PRO A 18 9.34 2.44 -0.59
C PRO A 18 8.02 1.80 -1.04
N VAL A 19 7.78 1.73 -2.34
CA VAL A 19 6.53 1.24 -2.94
C VAL A 19 6.73 -0.03 -3.76
N GLY A 20 7.85 -0.13 -4.47
CA GLY A 20 8.16 -1.27 -5.32
C GLY A 20 7.17 -1.44 -6.48
N GLN A 21 6.89 -2.70 -6.82
CA GLN A 21 6.02 -3.06 -7.95
C GLN A 21 4.52 -2.82 -7.71
N TRP A 22 4.15 -2.19 -6.60
CA TRP A 22 2.76 -1.84 -6.34
C TRP A 22 2.26 -0.61 -7.11
N ASP A 23 3.17 0.17 -7.70
CA ASP A 23 2.81 1.37 -8.48
C ASP A 23 3.73 1.55 -9.68
N ILE A 24 3.14 1.87 -10.83
CA ILE A 24 3.88 2.13 -12.08
C ILE A 24 4.85 3.31 -11.96
N MET A 25 4.59 4.27 -11.07
CA MET A 25 5.47 5.42 -10.85
C MET A 25 6.64 5.14 -9.90
N ALA A 26 6.67 3.95 -9.29
CA ALA A 26 7.70 3.55 -8.35
C ALA A 26 8.78 2.69 -8.99
N MET A 27 8.41 1.83 -9.93
CA MET A 27 9.32 0.90 -10.54
C MET A 27 8.95 0.69 -12.00
N GLU A 28 9.93 0.83 -12.88
CA GLU A 28 9.77 0.50 -14.29
C GLU A 28 9.68 -1.02 -14.43
N CYS A 29 8.57 -1.48 -14.97
CA CYS A 29 8.25 -2.88 -15.09
C CYS A 29 7.83 -3.24 -16.51
N LYS A 30 8.10 -4.47 -16.91
CA LYS A 30 7.69 -5.01 -18.22
C LYS A 30 6.18 -4.98 -18.44
N PHE A 31 5.40 -5.05 -17.37
CA PHE A 31 3.94 -4.99 -17.40
C PHE A 31 3.44 -3.79 -16.59
N LEU A 32 2.37 -3.17 -17.07
CA LEU A 32 1.79 -2.00 -16.41
C LEU A 32 1.10 -2.43 -15.11
N GLN A 33 1.46 -1.77 -14.00
CA GLN A 33 0.72 -1.83 -12.76
C GLN A 33 -0.28 -0.68 -12.69
N TYR A 34 -1.34 -0.86 -11.88
CA TYR A 34 -2.18 0.26 -11.49
C TYR A 34 -1.38 1.23 -10.60
N PRO A 35 -1.53 2.55 -10.79
CA PRO A 35 -1.14 3.47 -9.74
C PRO A 35 -1.89 3.17 -8.45
N LEU A 36 -1.31 3.46 -7.28
CA LEU A 36 -1.99 3.32 -5.99
C LEU A 36 -3.32 4.09 -5.99
N ALA A 37 -4.32 3.55 -5.30
CA ALA A 37 -5.68 4.09 -5.27
C ALA A 37 -5.73 5.57 -4.92
N TYR A 38 -4.90 6.00 -3.96
CA TYR A 38 -4.81 7.41 -3.59
C TYR A 38 -4.50 8.32 -4.78
N PHE A 39 -3.52 7.95 -5.62
CA PHE A 39 -3.13 8.77 -6.77
C PHE A 39 -4.21 8.75 -7.87
N ARG A 40 -4.85 7.61 -8.09
CA ARG A 40 -5.99 7.50 -9.02
C ARG A 40 -7.17 8.38 -8.59
N SER A 41 -7.42 8.49 -7.30
CA SER A 41 -8.44 9.37 -6.73
C SER A 41 -8.01 10.83 -6.76
N ALA A 42 -6.91 11.18 -6.07
CA ALA A 42 -6.52 12.56 -5.79
C ALA A 42 -6.01 13.31 -7.03
N TYR A 43 -5.36 12.62 -7.99
CA TYR A 43 -4.75 13.25 -9.17
C TYR A 43 -5.58 13.10 -10.44
N SER A 44 -6.35 12.03 -10.56
CA SER A 44 -7.18 11.79 -11.75
C SER A 44 -8.67 11.96 -11.51
N GLY A 45 -9.11 12.02 -10.26
CA GLY A 45 -10.54 12.14 -9.94
C GLY A 45 -11.37 10.95 -10.41
N TRP A 46 -10.77 9.75 -10.53
CA TRP A 46 -11.48 8.62 -11.11
C TRP A 46 -12.55 8.05 -10.17
N PHE A 47 -12.37 8.21 -8.88
CA PHE A 47 -13.31 7.80 -7.83
C PHE A 47 -12.95 8.46 -6.50
N ASP A 48 -13.90 8.47 -5.58
CA ASP A 48 -13.68 8.92 -4.21
C ASP A 48 -13.32 7.74 -3.30
N ILE A 49 -12.42 7.98 -2.34
CA ILE A 49 -12.05 6.98 -1.35
C ILE A 49 -12.71 7.34 -0.01
N PRO A 50 -13.58 6.48 0.55
CA PRO A 50 -14.19 6.73 1.85
C PRO A 50 -13.13 6.77 2.95
N THR A 51 -13.35 7.65 3.93
CA THR A 51 -12.49 7.78 5.11
C THR A 51 -13.16 7.12 6.31
N VAL A 52 -12.37 6.37 7.06
CA VAL A 52 -12.75 5.72 8.32
C VAL A 52 -11.85 6.26 9.43
N THR A 53 -12.46 6.67 10.54
CA THR A 53 -11.79 7.24 11.73
C THR A 53 -12.03 6.41 12.98
N GLU A 54 -12.85 5.38 12.89
CA GLU A 54 -13.25 4.52 14.01
C GLU A 54 -13.13 3.06 13.61
N SER A 55 -13.07 2.17 14.59
CA SER A 55 -13.05 0.73 14.34
C SER A 55 -14.29 0.28 13.59
N LYS A 56 -14.12 -0.57 12.61
CA LYS A 56 -15.19 -1.08 11.75
C LYS A 56 -14.97 -2.55 11.42
N LYS A 57 -16.01 -3.35 11.62
CA LYS A 57 -16.00 -4.78 11.28
C LYS A 57 -16.65 -5.05 9.92
N ASN A 58 -16.25 -6.16 9.33
CA ASN A 58 -16.79 -6.64 8.06
C ASN A 58 -16.70 -5.59 6.93
N CYS A 59 -15.60 -4.83 6.89
CA CYS A 59 -15.29 -4.00 5.74
C CYS A 59 -15.15 -4.87 4.50
N SER A 60 -15.59 -4.37 3.36
CA SER A 60 -15.42 -5.07 2.08
C SER A 60 -15.04 -4.06 1.01
N ILE A 61 -13.99 -4.36 0.25
CA ILE A 61 -13.55 -3.55 -0.89
C ILE A 61 -13.33 -4.41 -2.11
N TYR A 62 -13.48 -3.79 -3.28
CA TYR A 62 -13.27 -4.42 -4.57
C TYR A 62 -11.82 -4.32 -5.01
N ALA A 63 -11.38 -5.30 -5.78
CA ALA A 63 -10.07 -5.25 -6.41
C ALA A 63 -9.92 -4.01 -7.30
N ALA A 64 -8.72 -3.43 -7.33
CA ALA A 64 -8.38 -2.32 -8.23
C ALA A 64 -8.70 -2.64 -9.71
N SER A 65 -8.68 -3.91 -10.06
CA SER A 65 -8.99 -4.45 -11.40
C SER A 65 -10.46 -4.72 -11.64
N SER A 66 -11.35 -4.52 -10.68
CA SER A 66 -12.78 -4.74 -10.88
C SER A 66 -13.33 -3.80 -11.96
N THR A 67 -14.08 -4.37 -12.89
CA THR A 67 -14.69 -3.65 -14.01
C THR A 67 -16.15 -3.31 -13.77
N THR A 68 -16.73 -3.74 -12.65
CA THR A 68 -18.13 -3.45 -12.32
C THR A 68 -18.29 -1.97 -12.01
N PHE A 69 -19.23 -1.31 -12.65
CA PHE A 69 -19.40 0.16 -12.61
C PHE A 69 -19.61 0.68 -11.19
N ASP A 70 -20.39 -0.04 -10.38
CA ASP A 70 -20.74 0.35 -9.00
C ASP A 70 -19.60 0.15 -8.00
N THR A 71 -18.49 -0.43 -8.42
CA THR A 71 -17.35 -0.77 -7.54
C THR A 71 -16.30 0.32 -7.45
N ARG A 72 -16.39 1.39 -8.25
CA ARG A 72 -15.36 2.42 -8.32
C ARG A 72 -15.12 3.14 -7.00
N ASN A 73 -16.18 3.38 -6.23
CA ASN A 73 -16.12 4.11 -4.97
C ASN A 73 -15.85 3.20 -3.75
N ASN A 74 -15.45 1.95 -3.98
CA ASN A 74 -15.17 1.01 -2.90
C ASN A 74 -13.94 0.12 -3.20
N GLN A 75 -12.92 0.68 -3.86
CA GLN A 75 -11.67 -0.02 -4.17
C GLN A 75 -10.57 0.17 -3.12
N ALA A 76 -10.77 1.12 -2.22
CA ALA A 76 -9.84 1.44 -1.16
C ALA A 76 -10.57 2.13 0.00
N VAL A 77 -9.89 2.21 1.15
CA VAL A 77 -10.35 2.96 2.33
C VAL A 77 -9.20 3.79 2.86
N ILE A 78 -9.44 5.07 3.17
CA ILE A 78 -8.51 5.92 3.91
C ILE A 78 -8.76 5.73 5.41
N LEU A 79 -7.70 5.49 6.16
CA LEU A 79 -7.71 5.43 7.62
C LEU A 79 -7.01 6.66 8.18
N ARG A 80 -7.69 7.37 9.06
CA ARG A 80 -7.16 8.56 9.72
C ARG A 80 -7.29 8.44 11.23
N THR A 81 -6.31 9.01 11.92
CA THR A 81 -6.39 9.30 13.35
C THR A 81 -6.18 10.80 13.56
N ASP A 82 -6.34 11.29 14.78
CA ASP A 82 -6.14 12.70 15.12
C ASP A 82 -4.67 13.13 15.21
N TYR A 83 -3.73 12.18 15.03
CA TYR A 83 -2.30 12.45 15.19
C TYR A 83 -1.72 13.37 14.11
N SER A 84 -2.13 13.19 12.85
CA SER A 84 -1.60 13.99 11.74
C SER A 84 -2.70 14.40 10.76
N SER A 85 -2.70 15.65 10.36
CA SER A 85 -3.55 16.15 9.27
C SER A 85 -2.99 15.81 7.88
N ASN A 86 -1.68 15.63 7.77
CA ASN A 86 -0.99 15.41 6.50
C ASN A 86 -0.68 13.95 6.18
N GLU A 87 -0.54 13.12 7.22
CA GLU A 87 -0.28 11.70 7.05
C GLU A 87 -1.52 10.88 7.36
N PHE A 88 -1.76 9.89 6.56
CA PHE A 88 -2.85 8.93 6.70
C PHE A 88 -2.50 7.62 6.02
N PHE A 89 -3.33 6.62 6.26
CA PHE A 89 -3.09 5.29 5.74
C PHE A 89 -4.18 4.92 4.75
N VAL A 90 -3.84 4.07 3.80
CA VAL A 90 -4.78 3.57 2.80
C VAL A 90 -4.68 2.06 2.76
N VAL A 91 -5.84 1.42 2.74
CA VAL A 91 -5.98 -0.01 2.48
C VAL A 91 -6.58 -0.18 1.10
N GLU A 92 -5.91 -0.95 0.26
CA GLU A 92 -6.30 -1.18 -1.14
C GLU A 92 -6.22 -2.68 -1.46
N TYR A 93 -7.19 -3.20 -2.22
CA TYR A 93 -7.15 -4.57 -2.70
C TYR A 93 -6.52 -4.64 -4.11
N ARG A 94 -5.42 -5.38 -4.21
CA ARG A 94 -4.71 -5.65 -5.47
C ARG A 94 -4.83 -7.13 -5.83
N LYS A 95 -4.91 -7.41 -7.12
CA LYS A 95 -5.11 -8.79 -7.61
C LYS A 95 -4.28 -9.07 -8.85
N GLN A 96 -3.48 -10.14 -8.81
CA GLN A 96 -2.61 -10.59 -9.91
C GLN A 96 -3.38 -11.21 -11.10
N LYS A 97 -4.54 -10.75 -11.46
CA LYS A 97 -5.38 -11.43 -12.46
C LYS A 97 -5.93 -10.50 -13.53
N ALA A 98 -5.52 -9.27 -13.52
CA ALA A 98 -6.09 -8.25 -14.38
C ALA A 98 -5.25 -7.98 -15.62
N LYS A 99 -5.80 -7.20 -16.53
CA LYS A 99 -5.10 -6.63 -17.69
C LYS A 99 -3.85 -5.81 -17.28
N TYR A 100 -3.92 -5.21 -16.10
CA TYR A 100 -2.82 -4.58 -15.37
C TYR A 100 -2.61 -5.38 -14.08
N ASP A 101 -1.48 -5.26 -13.42
CA ASP A 101 -1.10 -6.09 -12.27
C ASP A 101 -0.97 -7.59 -12.64
N VAL A 102 -0.62 -7.90 -13.85
CA VAL A 102 -0.58 -9.28 -14.35
C VAL A 102 0.49 -10.09 -13.65
N ALA A 103 0.16 -11.33 -13.30
CA ALA A 103 1.17 -12.35 -13.08
C ALA A 103 1.84 -12.65 -14.43
N SER A 104 3.17 -12.58 -14.54
CA SER A 104 3.84 -12.80 -15.81
C SER A 104 3.46 -14.16 -16.41
N TYR A 105 3.28 -14.13 -17.69
CA TYR A 105 3.23 -15.33 -18.50
C TYR A 105 4.66 -15.87 -18.59
N ASP A 106 4.88 -17.05 -18.03
CA ASP A 106 6.05 -17.94 -18.24
C ASP A 106 7.48 -17.43 -17.93
N ASP A 107 7.67 -16.27 -17.35
CA ASP A 107 9.01 -15.82 -16.98
C ASP A 107 9.23 -15.88 -15.48
N LYS A 108 10.22 -16.67 -15.05
CA LYS A 108 10.67 -16.80 -13.66
C LYS A 108 11.36 -15.51 -13.13
N SER A 109 11.50 -14.49 -13.98
CA SER A 109 12.03 -13.20 -13.57
C SER A 109 10.96 -12.41 -12.80
N TYR A 110 11.36 -11.79 -11.71
CA TYR A 110 10.52 -10.91 -10.88
C TYR A 110 10.13 -9.61 -11.59
N GLU A 111 10.52 -9.44 -12.84
CA GLU A 111 10.32 -8.20 -13.60
C GLU A 111 8.86 -8.06 -14.04
N GLY A 112 8.13 -7.18 -13.39
CA GLY A 112 6.85 -6.68 -13.87
C GLY A 112 5.61 -7.32 -13.27
N LYS A 113 5.68 -7.91 -12.08
CA LYS A 113 4.55 -8.46 -11.33
C LYS A 113 4.34 -7.69 -10.05
N ILE A 114 3.09 -7.47 -9.66
CA ILE A 114 2.82 -7.25 -8.25
C ILE A 114 3.09 -8.55 -7.48
N TYR A 115 3.44 -8.41 -6.21
CA TYR A 115 3.96 -9.53 -5.40
C TYR A 115 2.92 -10.62 -5.10
N GLY A 116 1.61 -10.27 -5.09
CA GLY A 116 0.55 -11.23 -4.82
C GLY A 116 -0.85 -10.61 -4.92
N SER A 117 -1.86 -11.39 -4.55
CA SER A 117 -3.24 -10.93 -4.45
C SER A 117 -3.62 -10.77 -2.98
N GLY A 118 -4.12 -9.59 -2.60
CA GLY A 118 -4.50 -9.29 -1.23
C GLY A 118 -4.62 -7.80 -0.95
N LEU A 119 -4.86 -7.48 0.30
CA LEU A 119 -4.81 -6.10 0.79
C LEU A 119 -3.37 -5.65 0.88
N ILE A 120 -3.09 -4.45 0.40
CA ILE A 120 -1.89 -3.70 0.73
C ILE A 120 -2.25 -2.53 1.64
N ILE A 121 -1.36 -2.21 2.54
CA ILE A 121 -1.48 -1.07 3.46
C ILE A 121 -0.34 -0.14 3.16
N TYR A 122 -0.63 1.13 2.97
CA TYR A 122 0.41 2.12 2.74
C TYR A 122 0.10 3.44 3.41
N ARG A 123 1.16 4.15 3.81
CA ARG A 123 1.09 5.52 4.31
C ARG A 123 1.21 6.49 3.16
N ILE A 124 0.44 7.57 3.23
CA ILE A 124 0.57 8.75 2.38
C ILE A 124 0.96 9.95 3.27
N ASN A 125 1.97 10.68 2.85
CA ASN A 125 2.26 12.02 3.36
C ASN A 125 1.87 13.05 2.29
N ALA A 126 0.72 13.69 2.48
CA ALA A 126 0.16 14.62 1.51
C ALA A 126 0.95 15.94 1.41
N SER A 127 1.75 16.30 2.42
CA SER A 127 2.56 17.51 2.41
C SER A 127 3.74 17.46 1.44
N LEU A 128 4.17 16.26 1.05
CA LEU A 128 5.30 16.07 0.15
C LEU A 128 4.84 16.17 -1.31
N ILE A 129 5.26 17.21 -2.01
CA ILE A 129 4.87 17.48 -3.40
C ILE A 129 5.70 16.64 -4.38
N GLY A 130 6.99 16.46 -4.13
CA GLY A 130 7.95 15.84 -5.05
C GLY A 130 7.97 14.30 -5.07
N GLY A 131 6.93 13.65 -4.56
CA GLY A 131 6.90 12.17 -4.52
C GLY A 131 7.90 11.60 -3.51
N ASN A 132 8.49 10.44 -3.87
CA ASN A 132 9.52 9.78 -3.05
C ASN A 132 10.95 10.16 -3.46
N MET A 133 11.12 10.90 -4.54
CA MET A 133 12.41 11.15 -5.19
C MET A 133 13.50 11.64 -4.22
N TYR A 134 13.13 12.44 -3.25
CA TYR A 134 14.05 13.05 -2.28
C TYR A 134 13.86 12.53 -0.85
N GLY A 135 13.05 11.47 -0.69
CA GLY A 135 12.84 10.86 0.64
C GLY A 135 14.11 10.28 1.26
N PRO A 136 14.07 9.85 2.51
CA PRO A 136 12.95 9.94 3.45
C PRO A 136 12.72 11.36 4.02
N PRO A 137 11.53 11.70 4.55
CA PRO A 137 10.33 10.86 4.57
C PRO A 137 9.74 10.64 3.18
N TYR A 138 8.98 9.55 3.01
CA TYR A 138 8.39 9.19 1.72
C TYR A 138 6.96 9.70 1.59
N LYS A 139 6.59 10.18 0.39
CA LYS A 139 5.20 10.54 0.06
C LYS A 139 4.28 9.33 0.10
N ALA A 140 4.76 8.19 -0.37
CA ALA A 140 4.07 6.92 -0.26
C ALA A 140 5.03 5.84 0.22
N TYR A 141 4.59 5.05 1.21
CA TYR A 141 5.34 3.92 1.75
C TYR A 141 4.41 2.73 1.94
N VAL A 142 4.72 1.60 1.33
CA VAL A 142 3.97 0.35 1.49
C VAL A 142 4.55 -0.46 2.65
N PHE A 143 3.70 -0.73 3.65
CA PHE A 143 4.08 -1.50 4.83
C PHE A 143 4.42 -2.95 4.47
N ARG A 144 5.47 -3.45 5.09
CA ARG A 144 6.01 -4.80 4.92
C ARG A 144 6.46 -5.36 6.27
N PRO A 145 6.38 -6.68 6.50
CA PRO A 145 6.77 -7.24 7.78
C PRO A 145 8.27 -7.11 8.02
N GLY A 146 8.61 -6.77 9.26
CA GLY A 146 9.99 -6.76 9.71
C GLY A 146 10.89 -5.71 9.06
N ASP A 147 10.33 -4.62 8.54
CA ASP A 147 11.15 -3.48 8.12
C ASP A 147 11.83 -2.86 9.34
N SER A 148 12.93 -2.18 9.12
CA SER A 148 13.74 -1.57 10.16
C SER A 148 13.84 -0.06 9.98
N ILE A 149 14.33 0.62 11.02
CA ILE A 149 14.61 2.05 10.97
C ILE A 149 16.09 2.28 10.64
N LEU A 150 16.36 3.14 9.68
CA LEU A 150 17.68 3.64 9.33
C LEU A 150 17.64 5.18 9.35
N ASN A 151 18.49 5.79 10.17
CA ASN A 151 18.55 7.26 10.32
C ASN A 151 17.21 7.90 10.69
N GLY A 152 16.39 7.22 11.50
CA GLY A 152 15.09 7.71 11.97
C GLY A 152 13.92 7.48 11.01
N TYR A 153 14.15 6.81 9.87
CA TYR A 153 13.11 6.51 8.87
C TYR A 153 13.10 5.03 8.51
N GLU A 154 12.01 4.57 7.92
CA GLU A 154 11.91 3.22 7.39
C GLU A 154 13.04 2.97 6.38
N LYS A 155 13.72 1.85 6.51
CA LYS A 155 14.81 1.45 5.60
C LYS A 155 14.31 1.29 4.16
N ALA A 156 13.07 0.83 4.03
CA ALA A 156 12.35 0.72 2.75
C ALA A 156 13.12 -0.05 1.67
N ASP A 157 13.85 -1.09 2.04
CA ASP A 157 14.54 -1.94 1.07
C ASP A 157 13.61 -3.03 0.49
N TYR A 158 14.17 -3.90 -0.35
CA TYR A 158 13.42 -5.03 -0.93
C TYR A 158 13.05 -6.12 0.08
N THR A 159 13.62 -6.10 1.28
CA THR A 159 13.40 -7.16 2.27
C THR A 159 11.91 -7.25 2.62
N ASN A 160 11.35 -8.43 2.46
CA ASN A 160 9.94 -8.73 2.73
C ASN A 160 8.90 -7.88 1.95
N LEU A 161 9.31 -7.13 0.93
CA LEU A 161 8.36 -6.38 0.09
C LEU A 161 7.41 -7.35 -0.66
N ASP A 162 7.87 -8.52 -0.99
CA ASP A 162 7.08 -9.64 -1.53
C ASP A 162 6.03 -10.18 -0.53
N LYS A 163 6.13 -9.81 0.73
CA LYS A 163 5.19 -10.15 1.81
C LYS A 163 4.32 -8.97 2.24
N SER A 164 4.30 -7.87 1.50
CA SER A 164 3.58 -6.64 1.85
C SER A 164 2.07 -6.69 1.61
N PHE A 165 1.51 -7.84 1.25
CA PHE A 165 0.08 -8.04 1.07
C PHE A 165 -0.50 -9.05 2.06
N LEU A 166 -1.81 -8.93 2.32
CA LEU A 166 -2.56 -9.75 3.26
C LEU A 166 -3.69 -10.47 2.54
N SER A 167 -3.81 -11.76 2.76
CA SER A 167 -4.96 -12.56 2.35
C SER A 167 -4.97 -13.90 3.08
N ALA A 168 -6.10 -14.58 3.10
CA ALA A 168 -6.19 -15.93 3.64
C ALA A 168 -5.22 -16.89 2.91
N GLU A 169 -5.08 -16.75 1.59
CA GLU A 169 -4.19 -17.59 0.77
C GLU A 169 -2.70 -17.34 1.07
N SER A 170 -2.34 -16.12 1.46
CA SER A 170 -0.95 -15.80 1.86
C SER A 170 -0.60 -16.29 3.26
N GLY A 171 -1.61 -16.73 4.04
CA GLY A 171 -1.47 -17.05 5.46
C GLY A 171 -1.24 -15.82 6.35
N ARG A 172 -1.34 -14.62 5.80
CA ARG A 172 -1.19 -13.35 6.51
C ARG A 172 -2.53 -12.61 6.51
N THR A 173 -3.22 -12.66 7.64
CA THR A 173 -4.59 -12.13 7.78
C THR A 173 -4.68 -10.94 8.71
N SER A 174 -3.53 -10.43 9.18
CA SER A 174 -3.47 -9.25 10.06
C SER A 174 -2.18 -8.47 9.88
N TYR A 175 -2.24 -7.17 10.16
CA TYR A 175 -1.11 -6.25 10.25
C TYR A 175 -1.47 -5.08 11.16
N GLY A 176 -0.49 -4.60 11.94
CA GLY A 176 -0.69 -3.54 12.92
C GLY A 176 -0.72 -4.08 14.35
N THR A 177 -0.65 -3.17 15.31
CA THR A 177 -0.71 -3.50 16.73
C THR A 177 -1.15 -2.27 17.54
N HIS A 178 -1.86 -2.50 18.65
CA HIS A 178 -2.24 -1.46 19.60
C HIS A 178 -1.13 -1.17 20.63
N ASP A 179 -0.04 -1.94 20.66
CA ASP A 179 1.09 -1.65 21.54
C ASP A 179 1.75 -0.33 21.13
N LYS A 180 1.61 0.69 21.96
CA LYS A 180 2.13 2.04 21.72
C LYS A 180 3.66 2.10 21.58
N ASN A 181 4.37 1.11 22.10
CA ASN A 181 5.82 1.03 22.05
C ASN A 181 6.31 0.22 20.84
N ALA A 182 5.40 -0.44 20.11
CA ALA A 182 5.79 -1.20 18.94
C ALA A 182 6.18 -0.27 17.79
N GLY A 183 7.23 -0.64 17.09
CA GLY A 183 7.71 0.03 15.89
C GLY A 183 7.40 -0.75 14.62
N ILE A 184 7.96 -0.29 13.51
CA ILE A 184 7.75 -0.89 12.20
C ILE A 184 8.28 -2.34 12.14
N ALA A 185 9.34 -2.64 12.89
CA ALA A 185 9.90 -4.00 12.99
C ALA A 185 8.91 -5.00 13.61
N ASP A 186 8.01 -4.52 14.47
CA ASP A 186 6.96 -5.30 15.13
C ASP A 186 5.65 -5.29 14.32
N ASN A 187 5.71 -4.93 13.05
CA ASN A 187 4.59 -4.75 12.13
C ASN A 187 3.62 -3.63 12.52
N ALA A 188 4.03 -2.65 13.31
CA ALA A 188 3.19 -1.48 13.59
C ALA A 188 2.94 -0.67 12.31
N ILE A 189 1.73 -0.13 12.18
CA ILE A 189 1.39 0.86 11.16
C ILE A 189 1.81 2.21 11.72
N THR A 190 2.93 2.76 11.22
CA THR A 190 3.59 3.94 11.81
C THR A 190 3.47 5.17 10.92
N TYR A 191 3.49 6.35 11.55
CA TYR A 191 3.77 7.62 10.89
C TYR A 191 5.25 7.70 10.48
N SER A 192 5.61 8.68 9.67
CA SER A 192 6.99 8.82 9.17
C SER A 192 8.00 9.18 10.26
N ASP A 193 7.55 9.65 11.40
CA ASP A 193 8.37 9.90 12.58
C ASP A 193 8.56 8.65 13.48
N GLY A 194 7.99 7.52 13.07
CA GLY A 194 8.05 6.23 13.80
C GLY A 194 6.94 6.05 14.83
N THR A 195 6.08 7.05 15.07
CA THR A 195 4.97 6.91 16.01
C THR A 195 3.97 5.86 15.52
N ASN A 196 3.63 4.89 16.37
CA ASN A 196 2.59 3.90 16.08
C ASN A 196 1.21 4.58 16.00
N SER A 197 0.48 4.32 14.92
CA SER A 197 -0.88 4.83 14.73
C SER A 197 -1.94 4.16 15.62
N GLY A 198 -1.63 2.97 16.15
CA GLY A 198 -2.59 2.12 16.85
C GLY A 198 -3.62 1.44 15.93
N ILE A 199 -3.49 1.63 14.61
CA ILE A 199 -4.37 0.97 13.64
C ILE A 199 -3.98 -0.50 13.53
N VAL A 200 -4.98 -1.36 13.50
CA VAL A 200 -4.84 -2.80 13.26
C VAL A 200 -5.80 -3.21 12.15
N ILE A 201 -5.28 -3.92 11.16
CA ILE A 201 -6.08 -4.60 10.14
C ILE A 201 -6.06 -6.08 10.48
N GLU A 202 -7.23 -6.70 10.61
CA GLU A 202 -7.35 -8.09 11.00
C GLU A 202 -8.49 -8.82 10.27
N ASN A 203 -8.57 -10.13 10.46
CA ASN A 203 -9.59 -10.97 9.84
C ASN A 203 -9.66 -10.83 8.31
N VAL A 204 -8.51 -10.63 7.67
CA VAL A 204 -8.45 -10.49 6.23
C VAL A 204 -8.84 -11.80 5.55
N GLY A 205 -9.84 -11.71 4.69
CA GLY A 205 -10.45 -12.84 4.01
C GLY A 205 -9.67 -13.32 2.77
N SER A 206 -10.38 -14.08 1.94
CA SER A 206 -9.85 -14.64 0.69
C SER A 206 -9.70 -13.56 -0.40
N ALA A 207 -8.58 -13.61 -1.12
CA ALA A 207 -8.30 -12.80 -2.31
C ALA A 207 -8.69 -13.51 -3.62
N SER A 208 -9.46 -14.59 -3.57
CA SER A 208 -9.89 -15.34 -4.77
C SER A 208 -10.99 -14.61 -5.54
N GLY A 209 -11.88 -13.89 -4.83
CA GLY A 209 -13.01 -13.13 -5.39
C GLY A 209 -12.63 -11.73 -5.89
N ASP A 210 -13.61 -11.00 -6.40
CA ASP A 210 -13.46 -9.59 -6.78
C ASP A 210 -13.52 -8.63 -5.59
N THR A 211 -13.96 -9.14 -4.44
CA THR A 211 -13.98 -8.43 -3.16
C THR A 211 -13.13 -9.15 -2.14
N ILE A 212 -12.62 -8.40 -1.16
CA ILE A 212 -11.94 -8.92 0.01
C ILE A 212 -12.53 -8.28 1.26
N THR A 213 -12.66 -9.06 2.33
CA THR A 213 -13.20 -8.60 3.62
C THR A 213 -12.10 -8.44 4.65
N PHE A 214 -12.29 -7.54 5.61
CA PHE A 214 -11.36 -7.30 6.71
C PHE A 214 -12.02 -6.47 7.82
N ASP A 215 -11.37 -6.42 8.98
CA ASP A 215 -11.74 -5.56 10.11
C ASP A 215 -10.67 -4.48 10.32
N ILE A 216 -11.10 -3.33 10.89
CA ILE A 216 -10.29 -2.17 11.26
C ILE A 216 -10.43 -1.92 12.76
#